data_36b33a319dc6d69328cc05d09593b951
#
_entry.id   36b33a319dc6d69328cc05d09593b951
#
_cell.length_a   1.000
_cell.length_b   1.000
_cell.length_c   1.000
_cell.angle_alpha   90.00
_cell.angle_beta   90.00
_cell.angle_gamma   90.00
#
_symmetry.space_group_name_H-M   'P 1'
#
loop_
_entity.id
_entity.type
_entity.pdbx_description
1 polymer ?
#
loop_
_entity_poly.entity_id
_entity_poly.type
_entity_poly.pdbx_seq_one_letter_code
_entity_poly.pdbx_strand_id
1 'polypeptide(L)'
;MDKQMLFVYNPKAGKAQIRSNLLDIIDTFVKAGYEVTAYPTQAPGDAVKAVQERRAGYDMVVCSGGDGTLDEVVTGMMKSEERLPIGYVPAGSTNDFANSLKIPKSMLQAADVVVNGRTFACDVGKFNYNIFIYVAAFGIFTDVSYGTPQDTKNVLGHAAYLIEGVRRLPSVRSYPLKITCNGEVIEGEFLYGMVTNSHSVGGFRGITGQNVALDDGLFEVTLIRKPTNPLDINNIIRALVDKRVKSEHIYTFTTEKLKVESEEPMAWTLDGEFGGDHQSVVIESWHRALEIRVPDETE
;
A
#
# COMPACT_ATOMS: atom_id res chain seq x y z
N MET A 1 15.20 -13.54 29.73
CA MET A 1 15.99 -12.94 28.62
C MET A 1 15.23 -11.72 28.19
N ASP A 2 15.90 -10.58 28.04
CA ASP A 2 15.27 -9.37 27.53
C ASP A 2 14.92 -9.58 26.06
N LYS A 3 13.75 -9.13 25.65
CA LYS A 3 13.29 -9.25 24.25
C LYS A 3 14.15 -8.36 23.37
N GLN A 4 14.55 -8.85 22.20
CA GLN A 4 15.38 -8.11 21.26
C GLN A 4 14.54 -7.42 20.18
N MET A 5 14.78 -6.13 19.94
CA MET A 5 14.05 -5.33 18.94
C MET A 5 15.00 -4.66 17.96
N LEU A 6 14.79 -4.91 16.66
CA LEU A 6 15.44 -4.17 15.58
C LEU A 6 14.56 -2.99 15.16
N PHE A 7 14.98 -1.78 15.47
CA PHE A 7 14.25 -0.55 15.13
C PHE A 7 14.86 0.13 13.91
N VAL A 8 14.28 -0.12 12.73
CA VAL A 8 14.66 0.48 11.44
C VAL A 8 13.88 1.76 11.22
N TYR A 9 14.56 2.88 11.00
CA TYR A 9 13.86 4.14 10.81
C TYR A 9 14.47 5.00 9.71
N ASN A 10 13.61 5.74 8.99
CA ASN A 10 14.04 6.71 7.98
C ASN A 10 14.14 8.11 8.61
N PRO A 11 15.35 8.66 8.81
CA PRO A 11 15.55 9.95 9.47
C PRO A 11 15.04 11.15 8.65
N LYS A 12 14.65 10.93 7.39
CA LYS A 12 14.16 11.97 6.45
C LYS A 12 12.67 11.83 6.14
N ALA A 13 11.97 10.83 6.70
CA ALA A 13 10.57 10.59 6.39
C ALA A 13 9.68 11.78 6.79
N GLY A 14 8.74 12.14 5.91
CA GLY A 14 7.79 13.22 6.12
C GLY A 14 8.47 14.53 6.49
N LYS A 15 8.12 15.07 7.67
CA LYS A 15 8.73 16.31 8.22
C LYS A 15 9.91 16.00 9.15
N ALA A 16 10.54 14.84 9.03
CA ALA A 16 11.66 14.39 9.88
C ALA A 16 11.34 14.39 11.40
N GLN A 17 10.07 14.20 11.75
CA GLN A 17 9.57 14.22 13.13
C GLN A 17 10.21 13.15 14.02
N ILE A 18 10.74 12.07 13.43
CA ILE A 18 11.46 11.03 14.16
C ILE A 18 12.61 11.61 15.01
N ARG A 19 13.26 12.67 14.54
CA ARG A 19 14.40 13.29 15.23
C ARG A 19 14.04 13.82 16.61
N SER A 20 12.83 14.38 16.77
CA SER A 20 12.35 14.93 18.04
C SER A 20 11.68 13.89 18.93
N ASN A 21 11.27 12.74 18.39
CA ASN A 21 10.55 11.70 19.13
C ASN A 21 11.39 10.44 19.39
N LEU A 22 12.58 10.35 18.81
CA LEU A 22 13.38 9.12 18.82
C LEU A 22 13.68 8.60 20.23
N LEU A 23 14.09 9.50 21.13
CA LEU A 23 14.43 9.13 22.50
C LEU A 23 13.22 8.61 23.27
N ASP A 24 12.07 9.29 23.15
CA ASP A 24 10.84 8.89 23.82
C ASP A 24 10.28 7.57 23.29
N ILE A 25 10.44 7.32 21.97
CA ILE A 25 10.08 6.05 21.34
C ILE A 25 10.95 4.92 21.87
N ILE A 26 12.27 5.11 21.92
CA ILE A 26 13.21 4.11 22.44
C ILE A 26 12.93 3.86 23.93
N ASP A 27 12.70 4.91 24.72
CA ASP A 27 12.35 4.77 26.13
C ASP A 27 11.07 3.97 26.33
N THR A 28 10.06 4.16 25.48
CA THR A 28 8.82 3.36 25.47
C THR A 28 9.12 1.87 25.25
N PHE A 29 9.97 1.54 24.29
CA PHE A 29 10.33 0.14 24.00
C PHE A 29 11.15 -0.50 25.12
N VAL A 30 12.12 0.25 25.67
CA VAL A 30 12.95 -0.22 26.78
C VAL A 30 12.11 -0.46 28.05
N LYS A 31 11.16 0.44 28.38
CA LYS A 31 10.21 0.25 29.48
C LYS A 31 9.32 -0.99 29.33
N ALA A 32 9.06 -1.40 28.08
CA ALA A 32 8.32 -2.63 27.76
C ALA A 32 9.21 -3.90 27.78
N GLY A 33 10.49 -3.79 28.18
CA GLY A 33 11.42 -4.91 28.34
C GLY A 33 12.16 -5.32 27.07
N TYR A 34 12.28 -4.40 26.08
CA TYR A 34 13.06 -4.64 24.87
C TYR A 34 14.47 -4.04 24.98
N GLU A 35 15.46 -4.78 24.54
CA GLU A 35 16.77 -4.26 24.15
C GLU A 35 16.69 -3.81 22.69
N VAL A 36 16.93 -2.52 22.43
CA VAL A 36 16.65 -1.88 21.15
C VAL A 36 17.92 -1.62 20.37
N THR A 37 18.04 -2.25 19.18
CA THR A 37 19.04 -1.88 18.18
C THR A 37 18.42 -0.91 17.18
N ALA A 38 18.82 0.36 17.23
CA ALA A 38 18.33 1.41 16.34
C ALA A 38 19.17 1.50 15.06
N TYR A 39 18.52 1.40 13.90
CA TYR A 39 19.17 1.42 12.58
C TYR A 39 18.56 2.54 11.69
N PRO A 40 19.27 3.66 11.49
CA PRO A 40 18.87 4.70 10.55
C PRO A 40 19.18 4.31 9.11
N THR A 41 18.18 4.31 8.23
CA THR A 41 18.40 4.08 6.79
C THR A 41 19.17 5.22 6.15
N GLN A 42 20.04 4.92 5.20
CA GLN A 42 20.91 5.90 4.52
C GLN A 42 20.48 6.13 3.07
N ALA A 43 19.90 5.12 2.42
CA ALA A 43 19.50 5.15 1.02
C ALA A 43 18.26 4.26 0.77
N PRO A 44 17.58 4.41 -0.36
CA PRO A 44 16.57 3.46 -0.81
C PRO A 44 17.13 2.02 -0.86
N GLY A 45 16.33 1.06 -0.39
CA GLY A 45 16.70 -0.36 -0.27
C GLY A 45 17.50 -0.72 0.99
N ASP A 46 17.90 0.25 1.81
CA ASP A 46 18.64 -0.03 3.06
C ASP A 46 17.80 -0.81 4.07
N ALA A 47 16.49 -0.51 4.17
CA ALA A 47 15.62 -1.21 5.11
C ALA A 47 15.42 -2.68 4.71
N VAL A 48 15.36 -2.98 3.40
CA VAL A 48 15.34 -4.37 2.91
C VAL A 48 16.56 -5.14 3.41
N LYS A 49 17.76 -4.58 3.20
CA LYS A 49 19.04 -5.21 3.61
C LYS A 49 19.12 -5.34 5.12
N ALA A 50 18.76 -4.28 5.86
CA ALA A 50 18.83 -4.29 7.32
C ALA A 50 17.98 -5.43 7.91
N VAL A 51 16.78 -5.65 7.38
CA VAL A 51 15.91 -6.75 7.82
C VAL A 51 16.50 -8.10 7.43
N GLN A 52 16.91 -8.29 6.18
CA GLN A 52 17.45 -9.57 5.71
C GLN A 52 18.71 -10.01 6.45
N GLU A 53 19.62 -9.07 6.70
CA GLU A 53 20.95 -9.37 7.26
C GLU A 53 20.96 -9.42 8.79
N ARG A 54 20.05 -8.68 9.46
CA ARG A 54 20.13 -8.44 10.91
C ARG A 54 19.01 -9.07 11.73
N ARG A 55 17.85 -9.46 11.12
CA ARG A 55 16.69 -9.93 11.89
C ARG A 55 16.94 -11.15 12.78
N ALA A 56 17.94 -11.97 12.45
CA ALA A 56 18.26 -13.15 13.25
C ALA A 56 18.64 -12.76 14.68
N GLY A 57 17.98 -13.38 15.65
CA GLY A 57 18.17 -13.10 17.07
C GLY A 57 17.33 -11.95 17.63
N TYR A 58 16.44 -11.36 16.81
CA TYR A 58 15.42 -10.41 17.28
C TYR A 58 14.07 -11.09 17.43
N ASP A 59 13.23 -10.57 18.34
CA ASP A 59 11.86 -11.02 18.55
C ASP A 59 10.86 -10.17 17.75
N MET A 60 11.26 -8.97 17.32
CA MET A 60 10.42 -8.03 16.59
C MET A 60 11.26 -7.08 15.73
N VAL A 61 10.74 -6.72 14.56
CA VAL A 61 11.26 -5.61 13.75
C VAL A 61 10.28 -4.45 13.85
N VAL A 62 10.76 -3.25 14.16
CA VAL A 62 9.95 -2.03 14.17
C VAL A 62 10.39 -1.11 13.04
N CYS A 63 9.42 -0.63 12.26
CA CYS A 63 9.62 0.34 11.19
C CYS A 63 9.15 1.73 11.62
N SER A 64 9.96 2.78 11.44
CA SER A 64 9.47 4.15 11.46
C SER A 64 9.83 4.86 10.17
N GLY A 65 8.79 5.24 9.42
CA GLY A 65 8.92 5.86 8.11
C GLY A 65 7.57 6.13 7.46
N GLY A 66 7.58 6.45 6.18
CA GLY A 66 6.38 6.48 5.34
C GLY A 66 6.09 5.09 4.75
N ASP A 67 5.08 5.02 3.88
CA ASP A 67 4.65 3.78 3.22
C ASP A 67 5.82 3.09 2.48
N GLY A 68 6.68 3.83 1.77
CA GLY A 68 7.86 3.24 1.10
C GLY A 68 8.89 2.63 2.06
N THR A 69 9.10 3.20 3.27
CA THR A 69 10.01 2.57 4.25
C THR A 69 9.38 1.30 4.83
N LEU A 70 8.07 1.29 5.05
CA LEU A 70 7.34 0.10 5.48
C LEU A 70 7.40 -0.98 4.39
N ASP A 71 7.19 -0.64 3.13
CA ASP A 71 7.31 -1.55 2.00
C ASP A 71 8.68 -2.22 1.95
N GLU A 72 9.77 -1.45 2.12
CA GLU A 72 11.13 -2.01 2.20
C GLU A 72 11.29 -2.99 3.36
N VAL A 73 10.78 -2.66 4.56
CA VAL A 73 10.86 -3.56 5.74
C VAL A 73 10.07 -4.83 5.49
N VAL A 74 8.85 -4.72 4.96
CA VAL A 74 8.02 -5.90 4.63
C VAL A 74 8.65 -6.72 3.52
N THR A 75 9.19 -6.09 2.47
CA THR A 75 9.93 -6.77 1.41
C THR A 75 11.11 -7.57 1.96
N GLY A 76 11.88 -6.99 2.89
CA GLY A 76 12.96 -7.69 3.58
C GLY A 76 12.46 -8.88 4.39
N MET A 77 11.34 -8.71 5.10
CA MET A 77 10.71 -9.76 5.90
C MET A 77 10.17 -10.90 5.03
N MET A 78 9.46 -10.58 3.95
CA MET A 78 8.85 -11.59 3.07
C MET A 78 9.86 -12.40 2.27
N LYS A 79 11.05 -11.84 2.01
CA LYS A 79 12.19 -12.56 1.40
C LYS A 79 12.96 -13.43 2.39
N SER A 80 12.60 -13.41 3.66
CA SER A 80 13.25 -14.15 4.73
C SER A 80 12.52 -15.47 5.02
N GLU A 81 13.27 -16.52 5.41
CA GLU A 81 12.66 -17.82 5.76
C GLU A 81 11.83 -17.71 7.04
N GLU A 82 12.35 -17.04 8.05
CA GLU A 82 11.66 -16.77 9.31
C GLU A 82 11.10 -15.35 9.31
N ARG A 83 9.83 -15.21 9.65
CA ARG A 83 9.13 -13.92 9.69
C ARG A 83 8.86 -13.54 11.15
N LEU A 84 9.24 -12.31 11.48
CA LEU A 84 9.00 -11.73 12.80
C LEU A 84 7.82 -10.76 12.74
N PRO A 85 7.11 -10.55 13.86
CA PRO A 85 6.12 -9.50 13.95
C PRO A 85 6.71 -8.13 13.63
N ILE A 86 5.97 -7.30 12.90
CA ILE A 86 6.36 -5.94 12.58
C ILE A 86 5.59 -4.94 13.45
N GLY A 87 6.32 -4.00 14.07
CA GLY A 87 5.75 -2.79 14.63
C GLY A 87 5.84 -1.65 13.62
N TYR A 88 4.84 -0.76 13.55
CA TYR A 88 4.89 0.38 12.65
C TYR A 88 4.62 1.70 13.37
N VAL A 89 5.58 2.63 13.29
CA VAL A 89 5.49 4.01 13.77
C VAL A 89 5.46 4.93 12.55
N PRO A 90 4.26 5.34 12.06
CA PRO A 90 4.11 6.09 10.83
C PRO A 90 4.73 7.49 10.95
N ALA A 91 5.57 7.87 9.97
CA ALA A 91 6.26 9.15 9.89
C ALA A 91 6.12 9.83 8.52
N GLY A 92 5.45 9.20 7.56
CA GLY A 92 5.20 9.75 6.22
C GLY A 92 4.06 10.76 6.19
N SER A 93 3.79 11.29 5.00
CA SER A 93 2.71 12.27 4.79
C SER A 93 1.33 11.61 4.70
N THR A 94 1.22 10.46 4.08
CA THR A 94 -0.06 9.78 3.77
C THR A 94 -0.31 8.62 4.74
N ASN A 95 0.62 7.67 4.82
CA ASN A 95 0.58 6.48 5.67
C ASN A 95 -0.73 5.68 5.47
N ASP A 96 -1.04 5.32 4.21
CA ASP A 96 -2.30 4.67 3.84
C ASP A 96 -2.50 3.34 4.56
N PHE A 97 -1.43 2.55 4.66
CA PHE A 97 -1.51 1.27 5.35
C PHE A 97 -1.73 1.42 6.87
N ALA A 98 -1.07 2.41 7.51
CA ALA A 98 -1.34 2.72 8.92
C ALA A 98 -2.78 3.17 9.15
N ASN A 99 -3.34 3.98 8.24
CA ASN A 99 -4.74 4.40 8.30
C ASN A 99 -5.69 3.20 8.20
N SER A 100 -5.39 2.22 7.34
CA SER A 100 -6.20 1.00 7.17
C SER A 100 -6.17 0.12 8.41
N LEU A 101 -5.02 0.04 9.10
CA LEU A 101 -4.82 -0.69 10.35
C LEU A 101 -5.22 0.10 11.60
N LYS A 102 -5.75 1.33 11.44
CA LYS A 102 -6.11 2.24 12.54
C LYS A 102 -4.94 2.58 13.48
N ILE A 103 -3.70 2.47 13.00
CA ILE A 103 -2.51 2.84 13.77
C ILE A 103 -2.51 4.37 13.96
N PRO A 104 -2.28 4.87 15.19
CA PRO A 104 -2.31 6.30 15.49
C PRO A 104 -1.28 7.09 14.68
N LYS A 105 -1.65 8.33 14.29
CA LYS A 105 -0.71 9.25 13.62
C LYS A 105 0.35 9.83 14.57
N SER A 106 0.07 9.88 15.87
CA SER A 106 1.04 10.26 16.89
C SER A 106 2.09 9.16 17.00
N MET A 107 3.36 9.52 16.81
CA MET A 107 4.47 8.56 16.85
C MET A 107 4.59 7.88 18.21
N LEU A 108 4.33 8.58 19.31
CA LEU A 108 4.39 8.01 20.67
C LEU A 108 3.22 7.06 20.91
N GLN A 109 2.01 7.40 20.47
CA GLN A 109 0.88 6.49 20.56
C GLN A 109 1.07 5.26 19.65
N ALA A 110 1.67 5.42 18.47
CA ALA A 110 2.01 4.30 17.60
C ALA A 110 3.10 3.42 18.23
N ALA A 111 4.10 4.00 18.93
CA ALA A 111 5.10 3.26 19.69
C ALA A 111 4.46 2.47 20.86
N ASP A 112 3.46 3.03 21.51
CA ASP A 112 2.68 2.32 22.53
C ASP A 112 1.93 1.12 21.93
N VAL A 113 1.31 1.28 20.76
CA VAL A 113 0.66 0.18 20.02
C VAL A 113 1.65 -0.93 19.67
N VAL A 114 2.89 -0.59 19.31
CA VAL A 114 3.92 -1.59 19.02
C VAL A 114 4.13 -2.54 20.20
N VAL A 115 4.17 -2.03 21.43
CA VAL A 115 4.48 -2.83 22.62
C VAL A 115 3.25 -3.39 23.32
N ASN A 116 2.13 -2.66 23.34
CA ASN A 116 0.94 -3.00 24.09
C ASN A 116 -0.24 -3.46 23.22
N GLY A 117 -0.25 -3.19 21.92
CA GLY A 117 -1.32 -3.61 21.01
C GLY A 117 -1.35 -5.12 20.74
N ARG A 118 -2.33 -5.57 19.97
CA ARG A 118 -2.47 -6.97 19.54
C ARG A 118 -1.70 -7.25 18.25
N THR A 119 -1.37 -8.51 17.99
CA THR A 119 -0.87 -8.96 16.70
C THR A 119 -2.04 -9.21 15.75
N PHE A 120 -1.91 -8.70 14.52
CA PHE A 120 -2.85 -8.91 13.43
C PHE A 120 -2.11 -9.50 12.24
N ALA A 121 -2.60 -10.63 11.73
CA ALA A 121 -2.04 -11.26 10.55
C ALA A 121 -2.78 -10.73 9.33
N CYS A 122 -2.08 -10.02 8.44
CA CYS A 122 -2.64 -9.44 7.22
C CYS A 122 -2.11 -10.11 5.96
N ASP A 123 -2.88 -9.97 4.90
CA ASP A 123 -2.54 -10.48 3.58
C ASP A 123 -1.46 -9.61 2.93
N VAL A 124 -0.63 -10.22 2.10
CA VAL A 124 0.40 -9.55 1.30
C VAL A 124 0.22 -9.93 -0.16
N GLY A 125 0.30 -8.95 -1.04
CA GLY A 125 0.21 -9.18 -2.46
C GLY A 125 1.53 -9.65 -3.05
N LYS A 126 1.52 -10.80 -3.72
CA LYS A 126 2.60 -11.22 -4.61
C LYS A 126 2.33 -10.70 -6.00
N PHE A 127 3.28 -10.00 -6.58
CA PHE A 127 3.25 -9.46 -7.93
C PHE A 127 4.42 -10.05 -8.72
N ASN A 128 4.21 -11.11 -9.49
CA ASN A 128 5.29 -11.89 -10.12
C ASN A 128 6.35 -12.31 -9.08
N TYR A 129 7.53 -11.67 -9.09
CA TYR A 129 8.64 -11.90 -8.15
C TYR A 129 8.74 -10.84 -7.06
N ASN A 130 7.92 -9.78 -7.14
CA ASN A 130 7.85 -8.70 -6.17
C ASN A 130 6.64 -8.89 -5.25
N ILE A 131 6.55 -8.01 -4.26
CA ILE A 131 5.38 -7.93 -3.36
C ILE A 131 4.83 -6.51 -3.34
N PHE A 132 3.63 -6.37 -2.83
CA PHE A 132 3.04 -5.09 -2.41
C PHE A 132 2.20 -5.32 -1.16
N ILE A 133 2.05 -4.28 -0.34
CA ILE A 133 1.33 -4.37 0.93
C ILE A 133 -0.13 -3.93 0.75
N TYR A 134 -0.36 -2.85 0.00
CA TYR A 134 -1.69 -2.24 -0.05
C TYR A 134 -2.19 -1.92 -1.46
N VAL A 135 -1.32 -1.71 -2.46
CA VAL A 135 -1.77 -1.41 -3.82
C VAL A 135 -0.79 -1.82 -4.91
N ALA A 136 -1.30 -2.48 -5.94
CA ALA A 136 -0.68 -2.61 -7.26
C ALA A 136 -1.59 -1.96 -8.30
N ALA A 137 -1.06 -1.07 -9.14
CA ALA A 137 -1.87 -0.31 -10.09
C ALA A 137 -1.12 -0.03 -11.40
N PHE A 138 -1.91 0.16 -12.47
CA PHE A 138 -1.42 0.63 -13.77
C PHE A 138 -2.33 1.72 -14.33
N GLY A 139 -1.79 2.53 -15.24
CA GLY A 139 -2.55 3.51 -16.02
C GLY A 139 -2.61 4.90 -15.40
N ILE A 140 -3.67 5.65 -15.65
CA ILE A 140 -3.75 7.10 -15.52
C ILE A 140 -3.28 7.72 -14.20
N PHE A 141 -3.49 7.05 -13.07
CA PHE A 141 -3.12 7.63 -11.77
C PHE A 141 -1.71 7.28 -11.34
N THR A 142 -1.01 6.42 -12.08
CA THR A 142 0.35 6.00 -11.78
C THR A 142 1.37 7.01 -12.29
N ASP A 143 1.17 7.60 -13.48
CA ASP A 143 2.06 8.61 -14.06
C ASP A 143 2.12 9.90 -13.23
N VAL A 144 1.03 10.23 -12.52
CA VAL A 144 0.93 11.44 -11.69
C VAL A 144 1.75 11.31 -10.39
N SER A 145 2.02 10.10 -9.93
CA SER A 145 2.81 9.86 -8.73
C SER A 145 4.27 10.31 -8.89
N TYR A 146 4.81 10.25 -10.11
CA TYR A 146 6.22 10.57 -10.40
C TYR A 146 6.50 12.04 -10.73
N GLY A 147 5.49 12.84 -11.12
CA GLY A 147 5.71 14.19 -11.67
C GLY A 147 5.05 15.34 -10.93
N THR A 148 4.15 15.11 -9.99
CA THR A 148 3.39 16.20 -9.36
C THR A 148 3.99 16.55 -8.00
N PRO A 149 4.42 17.81 -7.75
CA PRO A 149 4.83 18.27 -6.44
C PRO A 149 3.74 18.01 -5.40
N GLN A 150 4.12 17.52 -4.21
CA GLN A 150 3.19 17.21 -3.10
C GLN A 150 2.31 18.40 -2.69
N ASP A 151 2.78 19.64 -2.91
CA ASP A 151 2.04 20.86 -2.56
C ASP A 151 0.75 21.05 -3.39
N THR A 152 0.68 20.53 -4.62
CA THR A 152 -0.52 20.63 -5.47
C THR A 152 -1.63 19.68 -5.02
N LYS A 153 -1.30 18.59 -4.35
CA LYS A 153 -2.26 17.62 -3.80
C LYS A 153 -3.07 18.20 -2.63
N ASN A 154 -2.55 19.19 -1.94
CA ASN A 154 -3.19 19.80 -0.76
C ASN A 154 -4.15 20.95 -1.10
N VAL A 155 -4.12 21.51 -2.29
CA VAL A 155 -4.89 22.71 -2.67
C VAL A 155 -6.23 22.37 -3.34
N LEU A 156 -6.28 21.27 -4.06
CA LEU A 156 -7.52 20.77 -4.68
C LEU A 156 -8.02 19.61 -3.83
N GLY A 157 -9.20 19.72 -3.25
CA GLY A 157 -9.81 18.61 -2.49
C GLY A 157 -9.84 17.33 -3.31
N HIS A 158 -9.78 16.17 -2.64
CA HIS A 158 -9.65 14.84 -3.24
C HIS A 158 -10.61 14.58 -4.43
N ALA A 159 -11.87 15.03 -4.35
CA ALA A 159 -12.85 14.88 -5.43
C ALA A 159 -12.46 15.66 -6.70
N ALA A 160 -11.89 16.88 -6.54
CA ALA A 160 -11.47 17.70 -7.67
C ALA A 160 -10.27 17.08 -8.41
N TYR A 161 -9.36 16.41 -7.70
CA TYR A 161 -8.24 15.68 -8.30
C TYR A 161 -8.71 14.48 -9.13
N LEU A 162 -9.66 13.70 -8.62
CA LEU A 162 -10.27 12.59 -9.36
C LEU A 162 -10.99 13.11 -10.62
N ILE A 163 -11.78 14.17 -10.50
CA ILE A 163 -12.51 14.77 -11.62
C ILE A 163 -11.54 15.27 -12.69
N GLU A 164 -10.45 15.94 -12.30
CA GLU A 164 -9.43 16.43 -13.25
C GLU A 164 -8.70 15.26 -13.92
N GLY A 165 -8.35 14.21 -13.16
CA GLY A 165 -7.80 12.98 -13.73
C GLY A 165 -8.73 12.36 -14.77
N VAL A 166 -10.03 12.23 -14.45
CA VAL A 166 -11.03 11.65 -15.36
C VAL A 166 -11.28 12.56 -16.59
N ARG A 167 -11.23 13.87 -16.46
CA ARG A 167 -11.35 14.79 -17.61
C ARG A 167 -10.22 14.63 -18.63
N ARG A 168 -9.05 14.16 -18.20
CA ARG A 168 -7.90 13.87 -19.07
C ARG A 168 -7.98 12.50 -19.73
N LEU A 169 -8.96 11.65 -19.40
CA LEU A 169 -9.11 10.29 -19.96
C LEU A 169 -9.01 10.20 -21.49
N PRO A 170 -9.58 11.14 -22.29
CA PRO A 170 -9.46 11.04 -23.74
C PRO A 170 -8.03 11.15 -24.29
N SER A 171 -7.11 11.75 -23.53
CA SER A 171 -5.68 11.90 -23.89
C SER A 171 -4.79 10.86 -23.26
N VAL A 172 -5.35 9.94 -22.45
CA VAL A 172 -4.60 8.91 -21.74
C VAL A 172 -4.46 7.66 -22.58
N ARG A 173 -3.27 7.07 -22.54
CA ARG A 173 -3.00 5.78 -23.16
C ARG A 173 -3.93 4.71 -22.60
N SER A 174 -4.60 3.98 -23.47
CA SER A 174 -5.33 2.76 -23.12
C SER A 174 -4.52 1.55 -23.48
N TYR A 175 -4.77 0.46 -22.74
CA TYR A 175 -4.08 -0.81 -22.91
C TYR A 175 -5.09 -1.88 -23.29
N PRO A 176 -4.92 -2.56 -24.45
CA PRO A 176 -5.64 -3.80 -24.75
C PRO A 176 -5.19 -4.86 -23.75
N LEU A 177 -6.10 -5.33 -22.92
CA LEU A 177 -5.78 -6.30 -21.85
C LEU A 177 -6.67 -7.54 -21.94
N LYS A 178 -6.07 -8.67 -21.57
CA LYS A 178 -6.75 -9.89 -21.20
C LYS A 178 -6.52 -10.17 -19.73
N ILE A 179 -7.59 -10.18 -18.95
CA ILE A 179 -7.57 -10.36 -17.49
C ILE A 179 -8.28 -11.65 -17.17
N THR A 180 -7.58 -12.59 -16.55
CA THR A 180 -8.12 -13.89 -16.13
C THR A 180 -8.21 -13.92 -14.62
N CYS A 181 -9.40 -14.11 -14.07
CA CYS A 181 -9.66 -14.18 -12.63
C CYS A 181 -10.95 -14.98 -12.37
N ASN A 182 -11.04 -15.65 -11.23
CA ASN A 182 -12.24 -16.38 -10.79
C ASN A 182 -12.82 -17.35 -11.83
N GLY A 183 -11.99 -17.88 -12.73
CA GLY A 183 -12.43 -18.75 -13.83
C GLY A 183 -13.02 -18.02 -15.04
N GLU A 184 -13.06 -16.69 -15.01
CA GLU A 184 -13.56 -15.83 -16.09
C GLU A 184 -12.44 -15.10 -16.80
N VAL A 185 -12.72 -14.67 -18.04
CA VAL A 185 -11.82 -13.84 -18.85
C VAL A 185 -12.52 -12.53 -19.19
N ILE A 186 -11.87 -11.42 -18.86
CA ILE A 186 -12.32 -10.06 -19.19
C ILE A 186 -11.36 -9.50 -20.23
N GLU A 187 -11.85 -9.16 -21.42
CA GLU A 187 -11.05 -8.57 -22.50
C GLU A 187 -11.57 -7.18 -22.86
N GLY A 188 -10.65 -6.27 -23.21
CA GLY A 188 -11.00 -4.93 -23.65
C GLY A 188 -9.85 -3.94 -23.52
N GLU A 189 -10.16 -2.67 -23.85
CA GLU A 189 -9.23 -1.57 -23.64
C GLU A 189 -9.48 -0.89 -22.27
N PHE A 190 -8.43 -0.81 -21.47
CA PHE A 190 -8.49 -0.25 -20.11
C PHE A 190 -7.56 0.95 -19.97
N LEU A 191 -7.99 1.94 -19.21
CA LEU A 191 -7.24 3.15 -18.89
C LEU A 191 -6.56 3.06 -17.53
N TYR A 192 -7.11 2.20 -16.67
CA TYR A 192 -6.70 2.08 -15.28
C TYR A 192 -7.05 0.71 -14.73
N GLY A 193 -6.18 0.17 -13.91
CA GLY A 193 -6.45 -0.97 -13.07
C GLY A 193 -5.74 -0.85 -11.72
N MET A 194 -6.43 -1.28 -10.68
CA MET A 194 -5.94 -1.26 -9.31
C MET A 194 -6.36 -2.53 -8.60
N VAL A 195 -5.40 -3.14 -7.93
CA VAL A 195 -5.57 -4.29 -7.05
C VAL A 195 -5.15 -3.86 -5.66
N THR A 196 -6.04 -3.93 -4.68
CA THR A 196 -5.79 -3.35 -3.36
C THR A 196 -6.11 -4.31 -2.22
N ASN A 197 -5.35 -4.14 -1.14
CA ASN A 197 -5.63 -4.66 0.20
C ASN A 197 -5.60 -3.46 1.17
N SER A 198 -6.51 -2.50 0.99
CA SER A 198 -6.50 -1.26 1.77
C SER A 198 -7.83 -0.53 1.74
N HIS A 199 -8.18 0.13 2.83
CA HIS A 199 -9.34 1.02 2.92
C HIS A 199 -9.12 2.38 2.23
N SER A 200 -7.86 2.74 1.94
CA SER A 200 -7.51 3.98 1.22
C SER A 200 -6.26 3.81 0.38
N VAL A 201 -6.17 4.56 -0.71
CA VAL A 201 -5.00 4.64 -1.58
C VAL A 201 -4.76 6.10 -1.94
N GLY A 202 -3.53 6.61 -1.73
CA GLY A 202 -3.16 8.00 -1.96
C GLY A 202 -3.96 8.99 -1.07
N GLY A 203 -4.44 8.55 0.11
CA GLY A 203 -5.33 9.30 0.98
C GLY A 203 -6.80 9.28 0.54
N PHE A 204 -7.14 8.62 -0.56
CA PHE A 204 -8.53 8.50 -1.05
C PHE A 204 -9.21 7.30 -0.38
N ARG A 205 -10.26 7.58 0.38
CA ARG A 205 -11.19 6.56 0.86
C ARG A 205 -12.27 6.35 -0.18
N GLY A 206 -12.47 5.09 -0.56
CA GLY A 206 -13.65 4.77 -1.38
C GLY A 206 -13.42 4.49 -2.85
N ILE A 207 -12.20 4.56 -3.38
CA ILE A 207 -11.86 3.93 -4.66
C ILE A 207 -11.59 2.44 -4.48
N THR A 208 -11.24 2.03 -3.28
CA THR A 208 -11.19 0.62 -2.85
C THR A 208 -12.61 0.10 -2.57
N GLY A 209 -12.81 -1.19 -2.49
CA GLY A 209 -14.10 -1.84 -2.23
C GLY A 209 -14.88 -1.29 -1.03
N GLN A 210 -16.15 -1.73 -0.86
CA GLN A 210 -16.99 -1.27 0.26
C GLN A 210 -16.72 -2.04 1.56
N ASN A 211 -16.29 -3.30 1.46
CA ASN A 211 -16.10 -4.22 2.59
C ASN A 211 -14.69 -4.82 2.51
N VAL A 212 -13.68 -3.96 2.54
CA VAL A 212 -12.29 -4.41 2.52
C VAL A 212 -11.98 -5.11 3.84
N ALA A 213 -11.52 -6.35 3.78
CA ALA A 213 -10.92 -7.06 4.89
C ALA A 213 -9.44 -7.30 4.56
N LEU A 214 -8.56 -7.03 5.51
CA LEU A 214 -7.10 -7.10 5.25
C LEU A 214 -6.54 -8.50 5.49
N ASP A 215 -7.39 -9.48 5.83
CA ASP A 215 -7.00 -10.83 6.27
C ASP A 215 -7.95 -11.94 5.78
N ASP A 216 -8.72 -11.70 4.73
CA ASP A 216 -9.67 -12.68 4.17
C ASP A 216 -9.12 -13.45 2.95
N GLY A 217 -7.89 -13.16 2.53
CA GLY A 217 -7.23 -13.79 1.39
C GLY A 217 -7.67 -13.19 0.04
N LEU A 218 -8.44 -12.11 0.03
CA LEU A 218 -8.96 -11.50 -1.19
C LEU A 218 -8.41 -10.09 -1.38
N PHE A 219 -8.27 -9.70 -2.64
CA PHE A 219 -8.00 -8.32 -3.05
C PHE A 219 -9.22 -7.71 -3.72
N GLU A 220 -9.43 -6.43 -3.50
CA GLU A 220 -10.35 -5.63 -4.28
C GLU A 220 -9.69 -5.22 -5.59
N VAL A 221 -10.38 -5.51 -6.68
CA VAL A 221 -9.97 -5.12 -8.03
C VAL A 221 -10.90 -4.04 -8.55
N THR A 222 -10.33 -2.95 -9.05
CA THR A 222 -11.05 -1.91 -9.77
C THR A 222 -10.41 -1.71 -11.13
N LEU A 223 -11.19 -1.84 -12.20
CA LEU A 223 -10.75 -1.60 -13.58
C LEU A 223 -11.62 -0.52 -14.21
N ILE A 224 -11.00 0.39 -14.96
CA ILE A 224 -11.71 1.41 -15.73
C ILE A 224 -11.47 1.17 -17.22
N ARG A 225 -12.54 0.78 -17.90
CA ARG A 225 -12.55 0.60 -19.36
C ARG A 225 -12.52 1.94 -20.07
N LYS A 226 -11.89 1.98 -21.22
CA LYS A 226 -11.84 3.17 -22.08
C LYS A 226 -13.26 3.62 -22.45
N PRO A 227 -13.63 4.89 -22.20
CA PRO A 227 -14.89 5.44 -22.66
C PRO A 227 -14.91 5.55 -24.17
N THR A 228 -16.07 5.32 -24.78
CA THR A 228 -16.26 5.39 -26.22
C THR A 228 -16.86 6.73 -26.67
N ASN A 229 -17.48 7.45 -25.75
CA ASN A 229 -18.12 8.73 -26.01
C ASN A 229 -18.09 9.65 -24.77
N PRO A 230 -18.39 10.96 -24.88
CA PRO A 230 -18.37 11.91 -23.76
C PRO A 230 -19.36 11.60 -22.63
N LEU A 231 -20.47 10.88 -22.90
CA LEU A 231 -21.43 10.51 -21.87
C LEU A 231 -20.85 9.44 -20.94
N ASP A 232 -20.03 8.54 -21.48
CA ASP A 232 -19.34 7.50 -20.70
C ASP A 232 -18.41 8.14 -19.67
N ILE A 233 -17.70 9.23 -20.05
CA ILE A 233 -16.83 9.99 -19.14
C ILE A 233 -17.63 10.52 -17.96
N ASN A 234 -18.80 11.12 -18.23
CA ASN A 234 -19.66 11.63 -17.17
C ASN A 234 -20.20 10.51 -16.26
N ASN A 235 -20.50 9.34 -16.82
CA ASN A 235 -20.95 8.17 -16.06
C ASN A 235 -19.82 7.61 -15.17
N ILE A 236 -18.58 7.56 -15.68
CA ILE A 236 -17.40 7.19 -14.90
C ILE A 236 -17.19 8.16 -13.73
N ILE A 237 -17.21 9.48 -14.01
CA ILE A 237 -17.05 10.51 -12.96
C ILE A 237 -18.11 10.34 -11.86
N ARG A 238 -19.37 10.20 -12.26
CA ARG A 238 -20.48 10.02 -11.30
C ARG A 238 -20.29 8.77 -10.44
N ALA A 239 -19.91 7.64 -11.05
CA ALA A 239 -19.72 6.40 -10.34
C ALA A 239 -18.49 6.42 -9.39
N LEU A 240 -17.44 7.17 -9.73
CA LEU A 240 -16.28 7.37 -8.84
C LEU A 240 -16.60 8.30 -7.66
N VAL A 241 -17.47 9.28 -7.85
CA VAL A 241 -17.88 10.25 -6.80
C VAL A 241 -19.00 9.68 -5.92
N ASP A 242 -19.98 9.01 -6.52
CA ASP A 242 -21.09 8.37 -5.79
C ASP A 242 -21.14 6.87 -6.09
N LYS A 243 -20.69 6.07 -5.14
CA LYS A 243 -20.65 4.61 -5.21
C LYS A 243 -22.01 3.92 -5.44
N ARG A 244 -23.11 4.63 -5.25
CA ARG A 244 -24.46 4.11 -5.55
C ARG A 244 -24.75 4.13 -7.05
N VAL A 245 -23.99 4.91 -7.82
CA VAL A 245 -24.08 4.97 -9.28
C VAL A 245 -23.22 3.87 -9.88
N LYS A 246 -23.81 2.98 -10.66
CA LYS A 246 -23.09 1.96 -11.41
C LYS A 246 -22.72 2.52 -12.80
N SER A 247 -21.55 2.15 -13.30
CA SER A 247 -21.11 2.40 -14.66
C SER A 247 -20.64 1.09 -15.30
N GLU A 248 -21.05 0.83 -16.53
CA GLU A 248 -20.59 -0.31 -17.32
C GLU A 248 -19.09 -0.24 -17.69
N HIS A 249 -18.47 0.94 -17.50
CA HIS A 249 -17.04 1.16 -17.71
C HIS A 249 -16.20 0.90 -16.46
N ILE A 250 -16.81 0.64 -15.30
CA ILE A 250 -16.10 0.33 -14.06
C ILE A 250 -16.43 -1.10 -13.63
N TYR A 251 -15.41 -1.93 -13.59
CA TYR A 251 -15.47 -3.28 -13.04
C TYR A 251 -14.94 -3.26 -11.62
N THR A 252 -15.69 -3.80 -10.69
CA THR A 252 -15.26 -4.00 -9.30
C THR A 252 -15.61 -5.41 -8.85
N PHE A 253 -14.62 -6.15 -8.37
CA PHE A 253 -14.78 -7.51 -7.87
C PHE A 253 -13.67 -7.84 -6.89
N THR A 254 -13.80 -8.96 -6.17
CA THR A 254 -12.76 -9.51 -5.30
C THR A 254 -12.18 -10.78 -5.90
N THR A 255 -10.90 -11.02 -5.64
CA THR A 255 -10.21 -12.23 -6.10
C THR A 255 -8.99 -12.53 -5.25
N GLU A 256 -8.66 -13.83 -5.08
CA GLU A 256 -7.38 -14.24 -4.49
C GLU A 256 -6.24 -14.23 -5.50
N LYS A 257 -6.59 -14.34 -6.80
CA LYS A 257 -5.60 -14.41 -7.87
C LYS A 257 -6.14 -13.85 -9.17
N LEU A 258 -5.31 -13.07 -9.85
CA LEU A 258 -5.58 -12.62 -11.21
C LEU A 258 -4.32 -12.65 -12.06
N LYS A 259 -4.52 -12.85 -13.37
CA LYS A 259 -3.49 -12.70 -14.40
C LYS A 259 -3.89 -11.58 -15.34
N VAL A 260 -2.97 -10.66 -15.61
CA VAL A 260 -3.14 -9.56 -16.57
C VAL A 260 -2.13 -9.74 -17.69
N GLU A 261 -2.59 -9.74 -18.92
CA GLU A 261 -1.77 -9.88 -20.13
C GLU A 261 -2.03 -8.69 -21.05
N SER A 262 -0.97 -8.11 -21.61
CA SER A 262 -1.00 -7.00 -22.57
C SER A 262 -0.13 -7.31 -23.77
N GLU A 263 -0.42 -6.69 -24.94
CA GLU A 263 0.38 -6.87 -26.15
C GLU A 263 1.75 -6.20 -26.02
N GLU A 264 1.84 -5.08 -25.30
CA GLU A 264 3.06 -4.32 -25.05
C GLU A 264 3.36 -4.23 -23.55
N PRO A 265 4.65 -4.03 -23.17
CA PRO A 265 5.00 -3.78 -21.78
C PRO A 265 4.24 -2.56 -21.23
N MET A 266 3.69 -2.71 -20.05
CA MET A 266 2.89 -1.69 -19.36
C MET A 266 3.51 -1.42 -18.00
N ALA A 267 3.68 -0.13 -17.68
CA ALA A 267 4.20 0.32 -16.40
C ALA A 267 3.22 0.03 -15.25
N TRP A 268 3.75 -0.52 -14.17
CA TRP A 268 3.03 -0.76 -12.92
C TRP A 268 3.62 0.04 -11.78
N THR A 269 2.79 0.37 -10.82
CA THR A 269 3.22 0.87 -9.50
C THR A 269 2.85 -0.13 -8.43
N LEU A 270 3.74 -0.32 -7.46
CA LEU A 270 3.53 -1.12 -6.27
C LEU A 270 3.75 -0.20 -5.07
N ASP A 271 2.73 -0.06 -4.23
CA ASP A 271 2.74 0.80 -3.04
C ASP A 271 3.21 2.26 -3.29
N GLY A 272 2.94 2.75 -4.53
CA GLY A 272 3.29 4.09 -4.97
C GLY A 272 4.66 4.24 -5.62
N GLU A 273 5.46 3.18 -5.67
CA GLU A 273 6.78 3.14 -6.31
C GLU A 273 6.70 2.43 -7.67
N PHE A 274 7.71 2.66 -8.55
CA PHE A 274 7.74 1.99 -9.85
C PHE A 274 7.97 0.49 -9.71
N GLY A 275 6.98 -0.30 -10.13
CA GLY A 275 6.97 -1.76 -10.07
C GLY A 275 7.52 -2.47 -11.30
N GLY A 276 7.97 -1.72 -12.33
CA GLY A 276 8.49 -2.26 -13.60
C GLY A 276 7.50 -2.22 -14.75
N ASP A 277 8.02 -2.50 -15.95
CA ASP A 277 7.24 -2.66 -17.18
C ASP A 277 7.01 -4.14 -17.45
N HIS A 278 5.76 -4.58 -17.58
CA HIS A 278 5.39 -5.98 -17.73
C HIS A 278 4.35 -6.19 -18.83
N GLN A 279 4.53 -7.25 -19.63
CA GLN A 279 3.52 -7.75 -20.58
C GLN A 279 2.58 -8.79 -19.93
N SER A 280 3.06 -9.50 -18.91
CA SER A 280 2.28 -10.47 -18.18
C SER A 280 2.56 -10.35 -16.69
N VAL A 281 1.48 -10.18 -15.93
CA VAL A 281 1.51 -10.05 -14.48
C VAL A 281 0.59 -11.09 -13.88
N VAL A 282 1.10 -11.77 -12.86
CA VAL A 282 0.30 -12.63 -11.98
C VAL A 282 0.33 -12.00 -10.58
N ILE A 283 -0.86 -11.72 -10.06
CA ILE A 283 -1.05 -11.22 -8.70
C ILE A 283 -1.75 -12.31 -7.90
N GLU A 284 -1.20 -12.62 -6.72
CA GLU A 284 -1.73 -13.64 -5.81
C GLU A 284 -1.77 -13.07 -4.38
N SER A 285 -2.84 -13.35 -3.64
CA SER A 285 -2.91 -13.05 -2.22
C SER A 285 -2.15 -14.12 -1.42
N TRP A 286 -1.16 -13.67 -0.64
CA TRP A 286 -0.56 -14.50 0.39
C TRP A 286 -1.31 -14.25 1.69
N HIS A 287 -2.29 -15.12 1.92
CA HIS A 287 -3.22 -15.01 3.05
C HIS A 287 -2.49 -15.02 4.40
N ARG A 288 -2.75 -13.99 5.21
CA ARG A 288 -2.21 -13.79 6.57
C ARG A 288 -0.70 -13.97 6.65
N ALA A 289 0.00 -13.48 5.61
CA ALA A 289 1.43 -13.72 5.45
C ALA A 289 2.32 -12.80 6.29
N LEU A 290 1.79 -11.71 6.83
CA LEU A 290 2.50 -10.71 7.61
C LEU A 290 1.83 -10.47 8.95
N GLU A 291 2.56 -10.63 10.04
CA GLU A 291 2.12 -10.23 11.38
C GLU A 291 2.53 -8.80 11.68
N ILE A 292 1.56 -7.95 12.04
CA ILE A 292 1.80 -6.55 12.39
C ILE A 292 1.09 -6.18 13.69
N ARG A 293 1.70 -5.27 14.46
CA ARG A 293 1.12 -4.77 15.70
C ARG A 293 0.07 -3.70 15.39
N VAL A 294 -1.14 -3.87 15.91
CA VAL A 294 -2.27 -2.95 15.74
C VAL A 294 -2.89 -2.60 17.08
N PRO A 295 -3.64 -1.47 17.16
CA PRO A 295 -4.41 -1.16 18.37
C PRO A 295 -5.35 -2.30 18.76
N ASP A 296 -5.60 -2.47 20.04
CA ASP A 296 -6.72 -3.29 20.49
C ASP A 296 -8.02 -2.71 19.92
N GLU A 297 -8.97 -3.57 19.55
CA GLU A 297 -10.29 -3.11 19.12
C GLU A 297 -10.96 -2.44 20.31
N THR A 298 -11.10 -1.11 20.26
CA THR A 298 -12.03 -0.43 21.16
C THR A 298 -13.44 -0.82 20.72
N GLU A 299 -14.18 -1.46 21.62
CA GLU A 299 -15.61 -1.74 21.50
C GLU A 299 -16.44 -0.53 21.05
#